data_447e11d5dacf6d014fa9af86dcc49f63
#
_entry.id   447e11d5dacf6d014fa9af86dcc49f63
#
_cell.length_a   1.000
_cell.length_b   1.000
_cell.length_c   1.000
_cell.angle_alpha   90.00
_cell.angle_beta   90.00
_cell.angle_gamma   90.00
#
_symmetry.space_group_name_H-M   'P 1'
#
loop_
_entity.id
_entity.type
_entity.pdbx_description
1 polymer ?
#
loop_
_entity_poly.entity_id
_entity_poly.type
_entity_poly.pdbx_seq_one_letter_code
_entity_poly.pdbx_strand_id
1 'polypeptide(L)'
;MTIEAVLSGAARYAVVCGDNIATLRTMPDACVDSVVCDPPYELGFMGRKWDASGVAYDVERWREVLRVLKPGGHLLAFGGTRTYHRMACAIEDAGFEIRDSIHWVYGSGFPKSLNIGDGMGTALKPAHEPIVVARKPLDGTVAAN
;
A
#
# COMPACT_ATOMS: atom_id res chain seq x y z
N MET A 1 -8.76 -21.11 -9.31
CA MET A 1 -7.89 -20.35 -10.26
C MET A 1 -6.63 -19.99 -9.52
N THR A 2 -5.47 -20.21 -10.13
CA THR A 2 -4.15 -19.99 -9.51
C THR A 2 -3.47 -18.75 -10.10
N ILE A 3 -2.43 -18.26 -9.41
CA ILE A 3 -1.61 -17.14 -9.90
C ILE A 3 -0.98 -17.50 -11.26
N GLU A 4 -0.46 -18.73 -11.41
CA GLU A 4 0.16 -19.21 -12.65
C GLU A 4 -0.82 -19.17 -13.83
N ALA A 5 -2.09 -19.49 -13.59
CA ALA A 5 -3.11 -19.40 -14.63
C ALA A 5 -3.37 -17.94 -15.07
N VAL A 6 -3.26 -16.97 -14.14
CA VAL A 6 -3.35 -15.54 -14.48
C VAL A 6 -2.12 -15.09 -15.26
N LEU A 7 -0.93 -15.42 -14.77
CA LEU A 7 0.34 -15.02 -15.39
C LEU A 7 0.50 -15.61 -16.81
N SER A 8 -0.04 -16.80 -17.06
CA SER A 8 -0.05 -17.42 -18.40
C SER A 8 -1.19 -16.93 -19.30
N GLY A 9 -2.10 -16.09 -18.82
CA GLY A 9 -3.27 -15.64 -19.55
C GLY A 9 -4.41 -16.65 -19.63
N ALA A 10 -4.31 -17.80 -18.97
CA ALA A 10 -5.36 -18.83 -18.93
C ALA A 10 -6.53 -18.45 -17.99
N ALA A 11 -6.34 -17.48 -17.10
CA ALA A 11 -7.38 -16.94 -16.24
C ALA A 11 -7.29 -15.41 -16.18
N ARG A 12 -8.41 -14.75 -15.93
CA ARG A 12 -8.47 -13.28 -15.83
C ARG A 12 -8.10 -12.77 -14.44
N TYR A 13 -8.30 -13.58 -13.41
CA TYR A 13 -8.02 -13.22 -12.01
C TYR A 13 -7.76 -14.46 -11.17
N ALA A 14 -7.14 -14.25 -10.02
CA ALA A 14 -7.07 -15.23 -8.93
C ALA A 14 -7.28 -14.50 -7.60
N VAL A 15 -7.93 -15.18 -6.64
CA VAL A 15 -8.05 -14.71 -5.26
C VAL A 15 -7.27 -15.67 -4.38
N VAL A 16 -6.31 -15.13 -3.63
CA VAL A 16 -5.45 -15.92 -2.73
C VAL A 16 -5.64 -15.38 -1.32
N CYS A 17 -6.04 -16.25 -0.40
CA CYS A 17 -6.15 -15.92 1.02
C CYS A 17 -4.91 -16.45 1.74
N GLY A 18 -4.13 -15.57 2.37
CA GLY A 18 -2.93 -15.95 3.08
C GLY A 18 -2.01 -14.76 3.38
N ASP A 19 -0.83 -15.04 3.91
CA ASP A 19 0.22 -14.04 4.07
C ASP A 19 0.73 -13.58 2.69
N ASN A 20 0.73 -12.27 2.47
CA ASN A 20 1.07 -11.69 1.18
C ASN A 20 2.55 -11.92 0.81
N ILE A 21 3.48 -11.86 1.77
CA ILE A 21 4.90 -12.07 1.49
C ILE A 21 5.18 -13.52 1.08
N ALA A 22 4.51 -14.48 1.73
CA ALA A 22 4.60 -15.88 1.33
C ALA A 22 4.08 -16.08 -0.11
N THR A 23 2.98 -15.43 -0.46
CA THR A 23 2.42 -15.46 -1.81
C THR A 23 3.33 -14.79 -2.83
N LEU A 24 3.83 -13.58 -2.55
CA LEU A 24 4.72 -12.86 -3.46
C LEU A 24 5.98 -13.66 -3.77
N ARG A 25 6.57 -14.34 -2.78
CA ARG A 25 7.76 -15.19 -2.95
C ARG A 25 7.57 -16.36 -3.92
N THR A 26 6.34 -16.77 -4.20
CA THR A 26 6.06 -17.79 -5.22
C THR A 26 5.96 -17.22 -6.63
N MET A 27 5.89 -15.89 -6.77
CA MET A 27 5.72 -15.22 -8.06
C MET A 27 7.09 -14.94 -8.70
N PRO A 28 7.18 -14.98 -10.04
CA PRO A 28 8.40 -14.57 -10.75
C PRO A 28 8.72 -13.09 -10.55
N ASP A 29 9.97 -12.72 -10.80
CA ASP A 29 10.39 -11.32 -10.90
C ASP A 29 9.70 -10.63 -12.07
N ALA A 30 9.44 -9.33 -11.95
CA ALA A 30 8.96 -8.47 -13.03
C ALA A 30 7.74 -9.03 -13.80
N CYS A 31 6.77 -9.60 -13.08
CA CYS A 31 5.59 -10.24 -13.67
C CYS A 31 4.29 -9.41 -13.52
N VAL A 32 4.31 -8.32 -12.75
CA VAL A 32 3.13 -7.51 -12.42
C VAL A 32 3.31 -6.08 -12.96
N ASP A 33 2.29 -5.53 -13.60
CA ASP A 33 2.34 -4.18 -14.18
C ASP A 33 2.14 -3.08 -13.14
N SER A 34 1.27 -3.31 -12.16
CA SER A 34 1.00 -2.36 -11.08
C SER A 34 0.52 -3.06 -9.80
N VAL A 35 0.69 -2.41 -8.67
CA VAL A 35 0.18 -2.86 -7.38
C VAL A 35 -0.66 -1.75 -6.74
N VAL A 36 -1.85 -2.10 -6.27
CA VAL A 36 -2.69 -1.24 -5.44
C VAL A 36 -2.97 -2.01 -4.14
N CYS A 37 -2.70 -1.40 -3.00
CA CYS A 37 -2.89 -2.06 -1.71
C CYS A 37 -3.38 -1.10 -0.64
N ASP A 38 -4.10 -1.67 0.32
CA ASP A 38 -4.61 -1.02 1.52
C ASP A 38 -4.07 -1.76 2.75
N PRO A 39 -2.79 -1.51 3.13
CA PRO A 39 -2.17 -2.15 4.29
C PRO A 39 -2.76 -1.61 5.60
N PRO A 40 -2.54 -2.29 6.74
CA PRO A 40 -2.89 -1.74 8.04
C PRO A 40 -2.30 -0.34 8.24
N TYR A 41 -3.11 0.60 8.77
CA TYR A 41 -2.69 2.00 8.94
C TYR A 41 -1.81 2.23 10.19
N GLU A 42 -1.59 1.18 10.98
CA GLU A 42 -0.76 1.19 12.20
C GLU A 42 -1.24 2.24 13.22
N LEU A 43 -2.53 2.46 13.28
CA LEU A 43 -3.18 3.40 14.20
C LEU A 43 -3.58 2.75 15.53
N GLY A 44 -3.45 1.43 15.66
CA GLY A 44 -3.95 0.65 16.79
C GLY A 44 -5.48 0.74 16.91
N PHE A 45 -6.18 0.72 15.79
CA PHE A 45 -7.63 0.92 15.70
C PHE A 45 -8.38 -0.02 16.65
N MET A 46 -9.12 0.55 17.61
CA MET A 46 -9.88 -0.16 18.65
C MET A 46 -9.04 -1.19 19.43
N GLY A 47 -7.74 -0.97 19.61
CA GLY A 47 -6.81 -1.91 20.27
C GLY A 47 -6.57 -3.20 19.49
N ARG A 48 -6.90 -3.25 18.22
CA ARG A 48 -6.72 -4.44 17.38
C ARG A 48 -5.24 -4.62 17.02
N LYS A 49 -4.71 -5.80 17.33
CA LYS A 49 -3.30 -6.14 17.09
C LYS A 49 -2.90 -6.09 15.60
N TRP A 50 -3.82 -6.38 14.69
CA TRP A 50 -3.53 -6.37 13.25
C TRP A 50 -3.23 -4.96 12.72
N ASP A 51 -3.80 -3.90 13.35
CA ASP A 51 -3.56 -2.50 12.99
C ASP A 51 -2.45 -1.86 13.86
N ALA A 52 -1.59 -2.66 14.43
CA ALA A 52 -0.39 -2.28 15.19
C ALA A 52 0.70 -3.36 15.04
N SER A 53 0.74 -3.99 13.87
CA SER A 53 1.62 -5.12 13.57
C SER A 53 3.00 -4.69 13.06
N GLY A 54 3.14 -3.44 12.60
CA GLY A 54 4.32 -2.92 11.94
C GLY A 54 4.46 -3.37 10.48
N VAL A 55 3.47 -4.06 9.95
CA VAL A 55 3.51 -4.66 8.60
C VAL A 55 3.68 -3.62 7.49
N ALA A 56 3.07 -2.43 7.66
CA ALA A 56 3.19 -1.33 6.70
C ALA A 56 4.60 -0.68 6.70
N TYR A 57 5.39 -0.93 7.73
CA TYR A 57 6.76 -0.40 7.89
C TYR A 57 7.84 -1.44 7.59
N ASP A 58 7.45 -2.65 7.23
CA ASP A 58 8.37 -3.75 6.94
C ASP A 58 8.96 -3.59 5.53
N VAL A 59 10.20 -3.12 5.47
CA VAL A 59 10.97 -2.88 4.24
C VAL A 59 11.08 -4.16 3.38
N GLU A 60 11.21 -5.34 4.00
CA GLU A 60 11.34 -6.61 3.26
C GLU A 60 10.05 -6.93 2.48
N ARG A 61 8.88 -6.59 3.02
CA ARG A 61 7.61 -6.75 2.29
C ARG A 61 7.56 -5.86 1.06
N TRP A 62 8.00 -4.62 1.18
CA TRP A 62 8.07 -3.70 0.06
C TRP A 62 9.13 -4.11 -0.97
N ARG A 63 10.24 -4.73 -0.56
CA ARG A 63 11.22 -5.33 -1.48
C ARG A 63 10.62 -6.46 -2.31
N GLU A 64 9.79 -7.32 -1.72
CA GLU A 64 9.09 -8.36 -2.48
C GLU A 64 8.07 -7.76 -3.47
N VAL A 65 7.36 -6.69 -3.08
CA VAL A 65 6.49 -5.95 -4.01
C VAL A 65 7.31 -5.34 -5.14
N LEU A 66 8.45 -4.72 -4.83
CA LEU A 66 9.37 -4.17 -5.84
C LEU A 66 9.86 -5.25 -6.80
N ARG A 67 10.23 -6.43 -6.29
CA ARG A 67 10.74 -7.53 -7.08
C ARG A 67 9.75 -7.98 -8.15
N VAL A 68 8.50 -8.20 -7.77
CA VAL A 68 7.46 -8.71 -8.69
C VAL A 68 6.96 -7.66 -9.69
N LEU A 69 7.09 -6.36 -9.39
CA LEU A 69 6.76 -5.30 -10.33
C LEU A 69 7.72 -5.30 -11.52
N LYS A 70 7.19 -5.04 -12.71
CA LYS A 70 8.00 -4.73 -13.89
C LYS A 70 8.74 -3.40 -13.70
N PRO A 71 9.91 -3.18 -14.34
CA PRO A 71 10.54 -1.86 -14.38
C PRO A 71 9.54 -0.79 -14.81
N GLY A 72 9.54 0.37 -14.17
CA GLY A 72 8.57 1.43 -14.41
C GLY A 72 7.17 1.20 -13.83
N GLY A 73 6.87 0.00 -13.33
CA GLY A 73 5.58 -0.35 -12.70
C GLY A 73 5.30 0.49 -11.45
N HIS A 74 4.03 0.84 -11.23
CA HIS A 74 3.61 1.71 -10.14
C HIS A 74 3.02 0.95 -8.97
N LEU A 75 3.29 1.48 -7.78
CA LEU A 75 2.67 1.11 -6.51
C LEU A 75 1.80 2.26 -6.02
N LEU A 76 0.55 1.96 -5.67
CA LEU A 76 -0.36 2.85 -4.95
C LEU A 76 -0.68 2.21 -3.60
N ALA A 77 -0.21 2.83 -2.52
CA ALA A 77 -0.40 2.32 -1.16
C ALA A 77 -1.21 3.32 -0.32
N PHE A 78 -2.40 2.91 0.11
CA PHE A 78 -3.25 3.70 0.99
C PHE A 78 -2.66 3.76 2.39
N GLY A 79 -2.88 4.87 3.09
CA GLY A 79 -2.38 5.04 4.44
C GLY A 79 -3.18 6.03 5.28
N GLY A 80 -2.97 5.99 6.59
CA GLY A 80 -3.57 6.95 7.51
C GLY A 80 -2.80 8.27 7.55
N THR A 81 -3.51 9.39 7.67
CA THR A 81 -2.92 10.74 7.72
C THR A 81 -1.85 10.92 8.80
N ARG A 82 -1.88 10.12 9.88
CA ARG A 82 -0.93 10.20 10.99
C ARG A 82 0.30 9.31 10.84
N THR A 83 0.27 8.32 9.93
CA THR A 83 1.23 7.22 9.87
C THR A 83 1.82 6.98 8.48
N TYR A 84 1.17 7.45 7.41
CA TYR A 84 1.57 7.19 6.01
C TYR A 84 3.02 7.59 5.71
N HIS A 85 3.57 8.60 6.39
CA HIS A 85 4.93 9.06 6.19
C HIS A 85 5.96 7.97 6.53
N ARG A 86 5.71 7.12 7.55
CA ARG A 86 6.59 6.01 7.91
C ARG A 86 6.53 4.90 6.85
N MET A 87 5.33 4.65 6.33
CA MET A 87 5.14 3.71 5.21
C MET A 87 5.85 4.22 3.95
N ALA A 88 5.75 5.52 3.64
CA ALA A 88 6.46 6.11 2.51
C ALA A 88 7.98 5.94 2.63
N CYS A 89 8.56 6.17 3.82
CA CYS A 89 9.97 5.90 4.08
C CYS A 89 10.32 4.43 3.86
N ALA A 90 9.51 3.49 4.36
CA ALA A 90 9.76 2.06 4.18
C ALA A 90 9.68 1.62 2.71
N ILE A 91 8.77 2.22 1.93
CA ILE A 91 8.65 2.02 0.48
C ILE A 91 9.92 2.55 -0.22
N GLU A 92 10.37 3.75 0.12
CA GLU A 92 11.60 4.34 -0.43
C GLU A 92 12.84 3.52 -0.06
N ASP A 93 12.98 3.10 1.21
CA ASP A 93 14.07 2.24 1.71
C ASP A 93 14.09 0.86 1.03
N ALA A 94 12.96 0.40 0.52
CA ALA A 94 12.89 -0.82 -0.27
C ALA A 94 13.43 -0.67 -1.70
N GLY A 95 13.66 0.57 -2.16
CA GLY A 95 14.22 0.88 -3.48
C GLY A 95 13.23 1.47 -4.48
N PHE A 96 12.03 1.83 -4.06
CA PHE A 96 11.10 2.56 -4.90
C PHE A 96 11.49 4.03 -5.05
N GLU A 97 11.09 4.63 -6.16
CA GLU A 97 11.06 6.08 -6.33
C GLU A 97 9.70 6.61 -5.88
N ILE A 98 9.65 7.44 -4.84
CA ILE A 98 8.42 8.16 -4.49
C ILE A 98 8.16 9.20 -5.58
N ARG A 99 6.97 9.14 -6.20
CA ARG A 99 6.62 9.98 -7.35
C ARG A 99 5.64 11.08 -7.00
N ASP A 100 4.64 10.76 -6.17
CA ASP A 100 3.59 11.70 -5.81
C ASP A 100 2.81 11.19 -4.57
N SER A 101 1.85 11.98 -4.13
CA SER A 101 0.81 11.60 -3.19
C SER A 101 -0.54 12.03 -3.73
N ILE A 102 -1.45 11.08 -3.91
CA ILE A 102 -2.84 11.36 -4.25
C ILE A 102 -3.73 11.11 -3.04
N HIS A 103 -4.95 11.61 -3.07
CA HIS A 103 -5.83 11.57 -1.91
C HIS A 103 -7.20 11.04 -2.28
N TRP A 104 -7.68 10.09 -1.49
CA TRP A 104 -9.09 9.73 -1.47
C TRP A 104 -9.82 10.70 -0.54
N VAL A 105 -10.60 11.62 -1.11
CA VAL A 105 -11.27 12.68 -0.35
C VAL A 105 -12.67 12.25 0.04
N TYR A 106 -13.02 12.42 1.32
CA TYR A 106 -14.35 12.13 1.84
C TYR A 106 -15.24 13.36 1.86
N GLY A 107 -16.51 13.20 1.49
CA GLY A 107 -17.54 14.18 1.78
C GLY A 107 -17.94 14.18 3.26
N SER A 108 -17.85 13.05 3.93
CA SER A 108 -18.30 12.88 5.32
C SER A 108 -17.22 12.46 6.32
N GLY A 109 -16.27 11.59 5.98
CA GLY A 109 -15.21 11.06 6.83
C GLY A 109 -15.70 10.36 8.12
N PHE A 110 -14.97 9.34 8.58
CA PHE A 110 -15.28 8.66 9.83
C PHE A 110 -14.79 9.49 11.03
N PRO A 111 -15.67 9.87 12.02
CA PRO A 111 -15.24 10.63 13.17
C PRO A 111 -14.35 9.76 14.07
N LYS A 112 -13.10 10.20 14.29
CA LYS A 112 -12.14 9.58 15.23
C LYS A 112 -11.98 10.40 16.50
N SER A 113 -12.86 11.38 16.72
CA SER A 113 -12.86 12.30 17.84
C SER A 113 -13.83 11.84 18.92
N LEU A 114 -13.36 11.75 20.15
CA LEU A 114 -14.25 11.67 21.30
C LEU A 114 -14.82 13.07 21.55
N ASN A 115 -16.15 13.19 21.63
CA ASN A 115 -16.81 14.42 22.06
C ASN A 115 -16.63 14.61 23.58
N ILE A 116 -16.02 15.73 23.96
CA ILE A 116 -15.75 16.09 25.37
C ILE A 116 -16.67 17.20 25.89
N GLY A 117 -17.73 17.56 25.16
CA GLY A 117 -18.71 18.59 25.50
C GLY A 117 -18.46 19.92 24.76
N ASP A 118 -19.44 20.81 24.79
CA ASP A 118 -19.38 22.18 24.23
C ASP A 118 -18.90 22.25 22.76
N GLY A 119 -19.23 21.23 21.97
CA GLY A 119 -18.78 21.14 20.58
C GLY A 119 -17.30 20.81 20.39
N MET A 120 -16.57 20.52 21.48
CA MET A 120 -15.15 20.18 21.45
C MET A 120 -14.91 18.67 21.25
N GLY A 121 -13.84 18.34 20.57
CA GLY A 121 -13.41 16.97 20.34
C GLY A 121 -11.90 16.78 20.52
N THR A 122 -11.49 15.53 20.69
CA THR A 122 -10.08 15.18 20.95
C THR A 122 -9.21 15.05 19.69
N ALA A 123 -9.80 15.03 18.50
CA ALA A 123 -9.09 14.91 17.22
C ALA A 123 -9.88 15.53 16.08
N LEU A 124 -9.19 15.85 15.00
CA LEU A 124 -9.81 16.26 13.76
C LEU A 124 -10.49 15.06 13.08
N LYS A 125 -11.63 15.34 12.45
CA LYS A 125 -12.29 14.38 11.55
C LYS A 125 -11.43 14.23 10.29
N PRO A 126 -11.05 13.01 9.89
CA PRO A 126 -10.30 12.82 8.66
C PRO A 126 -11.14 13.24 7.45
N ALA A 127 -10.56 14.06 6.59
CA ALA A 127 -11.16 14.50 5.34
C ALA A 127 -10.67 13.69 4.14
N HIS A 128 -9.59 12.95 4.27
CA HIS A 128 -8.98 12.16 3.20
C HIS A 128 -8.16 10.99 3.74
N GLU A 129 -7.83 10.07 2.85
CA GLU A 129 -6.75 9.10 3.00
C GLU A 129 -5.65 9.43 1.99
N PRO A 130 -4.40 9.62 2.43
CA PRO A 130 -3.27 9.78 1.52
C PRO A 130 -2.92 8.44 0.88
N ILE A 131 -2.57 8.47 -0.39
CA ILE A 131 -2.11 7.31 -1.16
C ILE A 131 -0.72 7.63 -1.66
N VAL A 132 0.27 6.87 -1.21
CA VAL A 132 1.64 6.98 -1.72
C VAL A 132 1.67 6.44 -3.15
N VAL A 133 2.13 7.27 -4.08
CA VAL A 133 2.40 6.87 -5.46
C VAL A 133 3.90 6.65 -5.61
N ALA A 134 4.30 5.42 -5.78
CA ALA A 134 5.70 5.05 -5.97
C ALA A 134 5.89 4.27 -7.28
N ARG A 135 7.10 4.24 -7.78
CA ARG A 135 7.45 3.56 -9.02
C ARG A 135 8.70 2.72 -8.83
N LYS A 136 8.70 1.51 -9.39
CA LYS A 136 9.95 0.77 -9.56
C LYS A 136 10.86 1.53 -10.53
N PRO A 137 12.17 1.69 -10.24
CA PRO A 137 13.10 2.34 -11.16
C PRO A 137 12.98 1.80 -12.58
N LEU A 138 13.16 2.70 -13.54
CA LEU A 138 13.11 2.37 -14.96
C LEU A 138 14.31 1.50 -15.35
N ASP A 139 14.10 0.63 -16.32
CA ASP A 139 15.19 0.02 -17.10
C ASP A 139 15.27 0.75 -18.45
N GLY A 140 16.15 1.75 -18.53
CA GLY A 140 16.23 2.64 -19.68
C GLY A 140 15.33 3.87 -19.58
N THR A 141 14.51 4.12 -20.59
CA THR A 141 13.65 5.32 -20.69
C THR A 141 12.18 5.03 -20.34
N VAL A 142 11.42 6.09 -20.03
CA VAL A 142 9.95 5.97 -19.82
C VAL A 142 9.26 5.35 -21.03
N ALA A 143 9.73 5.62 -22.24
CA ALA A 143 9.14 5.08 -23.46
C ALA A 143 9.48 3.59 -23.70
N ALA A 144 10.49 3.07 -23.01
CA ALA A 144 10.90 1.66 -23.11
C ALA A 144 10.22 0.76 -22.07
N ASN A 145 9.63 1.34 -21.03
CA ASN A 145 8.92 0.65 -19.95
C ASN A 145 7.43 0.94 -20.03
#